data_1d7d9536f056a9dc760d8c0494e0d877
#
_entry.id   1d7d9536f056a9dc760d8c0494e0d877
#
_cell.length_a   1.000
_cell.length_b   1.000
_cell.length_c   1.000
_cell.angle_alpha   90.00
_cell.angle_beta   90.00
_cell.angle_gamma   90.00
#
_symmetry.space_group_name_H-M   'P 1'
#
loop_
_entity.id
_entity.type
_entity.pdbx_description
1 polymer ?
#
loop_
_entity_poly.entity_id
_entity_poly.type
_entity_poly.pdbx_seq_one_letter_code
_entity_poly.pdbx_strand_id
1 'polypeptide(L)'
;MDMETQHKEGIVNKYEYIKEILPEDICFITSQDLENMYPDLTPKEREYKIVKLKGAVFIMQIGGKLASGIPHDGRAPDYDDWSLNGDILVYYPVLDIALELSSMGIRVDEDSLAKQLELAGCTERAELPFQKAILEKKLPYTVGGGIGQSRICMFFLRKAHIGEVQSSIWPDDVCEKATEKGIMLL
;
A
#
# COMPACT_ATOMS: atom_id res chain seq x y z
N MET A 1 -18.82 -9.85 -9.50
CA MET A 1 -18.48 -8.66 -10.34
C MET A 1 -17.35 -7.95 -9.63
N ASP A 2 -16.22 -7.77 -10.28
CA ASP A 2 -15.06 -7.11 -9.68
C ASP A 2 -15.28 -5.58 -9.58
N MET A 3 -14.36 -4.90 -8.89
CA MET A 3 -14.48 -3.48 -8.59
C MET A 3 -14.37 -2.59 -9.84
N GLU A 4 -13.55 -3.00 -10.82
CA GLU A 4 -13.40 -2.26 -12.08
C GLU A 4 -14.67 -2.35 -12.92
N THR A 5 -15.31 -3.53 -12.99
CA THR A 5 -16.59 -3.70 -13.67
C THR A 5 -17.68 -2.83 -13.04
N GLN A 6 -17.75 -2.77 -11.70
CA GLN A 6 -18.69 -1.89 -11.01
C GLN A 6 -18.42 -0.42 -11.26
N HIS A 7 -17.16 -0.01 -11.28
CA HIS A 7 -16.76 1.35 -11.62
C HIS A 7 -17.16 1.72 -13.07
N LYS A 8 -16.89 0.82 -14.00
CA LYS A 8 -17.23 0.97 -15.41
C LYS A 8 -18.73 1.15 -15.64
N GLU A 9 -19.53 0.26 -15.05
CA GLU A 9 -20.99 0.26 -15.22
C GLU A 9 -21.67 1.38 -14.42
N GLY A 10 -21.18 1.69 -13.22
CA GLY A 10 -21.83 2.65 -12.33
C GLY A 10 -21.39 4.09 -12.52
N ILE A 11 -20.10 4.34 -12.72
CA ILE A 11 -19.50 5.69 -12.72
C ILE A 11 -19.04 6.11 -14.12
N VAL A 12 -18.22 5.30 -14.79
CA VAL A 12 -17.67 5.66 -16.09
C VAL A 12 -18.77 5.84 -17.13
N ASN A 13 -19.76 4.95 -17.15
CA ASN A 13 -20.89 5.06 -18.08
C ASN A 13 -21.83 6.24 -17.78
N LYS A 14 -21.85 6.72 -16.53
CA LYS A 14 -22.70 7.84 -16.11
C LYS A 14 -22.02 9.19 -16.31
N TYR A 15 -20.69 9.23 -16.18
CA TYR A 15 -19.92 10.47 -16.19
C TYR A 15 -18.78 10.37 -17.22
N GLU A 16 -19.01 10.87 -18.41
CA GLU A 16 -18.06 10.80 -19.56
C GLU A 16 -16.67 11.39 -19.29
N TYR A 17 -16.54 12.29 -18.31
CA TYR A 17 -15.26 12.86 -17.90
C TYR A 17 -14.41 11.90 -17.05
N ILE A 18 -15.00 10.85 -16.47
CA ILE A 18 -14.30 9.83 -15.70
C ILE A 18 -13.90 8.69 -16.64
N LYS A 19 -12.62 8.64 -17.02
CA LYS A 19 -12.07 7.59 -17.89
C LYS A 19 -11.48 6.47 -17.06
N GLU A 20 -11.46 5.27 -17.65
CA GLU A 20 -10.68 4.15 -17.10
C GLU A 20 -9.19 4.48 -17.10
N ILE A 21 -8.52 4.16 -16.01
CA ILE A 21 -7.07 4.39 -15.85
C ILE A 21 -6.34 3.16 -15.30
N LEU A 22 -7.08 2.12 -14.89
CA LEU A 22 -6.45 0.85 -14.50
C LEU A 22 -6.13 0.02 -15.74
N PRO A 23 -4.96 -0.62 -15.80
CA PRO A 23 -4.65 -1.60 -16.82
C PRO A 23 -5.46 -2.89 -16.57
N GLU A 24 -5.60 -3.75 -17.59
CA GLU A 24 -6.24 -5.07 -17.47
C GLU A 24 -5.49 -5.96 -16.48
N ASP A 25 -4.15 -5.90 -16.49
CA ASP A 25 -3.29 -6.71 -15.65
C ASP A 25 -2.47 -5.87 -14.68
N ILE A 26 -2.32 -6.37 -13.45
CA ILE A 26 -1.40 -5.81 -12.47
C ILE A 26 0.01 -6.37 -12.67
N CYS A 27 1.02 -5.51 -12.62
CA CYS A 27 2.42 -5.94 -12.71
C CYS A 27 2.94 -6.36 -11.33
N PHE A 28 3.42 -7.60 -11.20
CA PHE A 28 4.07 -8.11 -10.00
C PHE A 28 5.58 -7.83 -10.06
N ILE A 29 6.15 -7.28 -8.99
CA ILE A 29 7.57 -6.97 -8.88
C ILE A 29 8.03 -7.11 -7.43
N THR A 30 9.23 -7.64 -7.19
CA THR A 30 9.79 -7.63 -5.84
C THR A 30 10.41 -6.27 -5.52
N SER A 31 10.47 -5.94 -4.23
CA SER A 31 11.16 -4.72 -3.78
C SER A 31 12.63 -4.69 -4.19
N GLN A 32 13.31 -5.87 -4.25
CA GLN A 32 14.68 -5.99 -4.72
C GLN A 32 14.81 -5.76 -6.23
N ASP A 33 13.92 -6.34 -7.04
CA ASP A 33 13.94 -6.10 -8.50
C ASP A 33 13.71 -4.63 -8.82
N LEU A 34 12.81 -4.00 -8.05
CA LEU A 34 12.55 -2.56 -8.19
C LEU A 34 13.78 -1.71 -7.82
N GLU A 35 14.55 -2.11 -6.80
CA GLU A 35 15.82 -1.48 -6.50
C GLU A 35 16.85 -1.69 -7.63
N ASN A 36 16.94 -2.90 -8.16
CA ASN A 36 17.87 -3.23 -9.26
C ASN A 36 17.55 -2.41 -10.53
N MET A 37 16.25 -2.14 -10.79
CA MET A 37 15.82 -1.31 -11.92
C MET A 37 16.17 0.18 -11.74
N TYR A 38 16.13 0.67 -10.52
CA TYR A 38 16.32 2.09 -10.20
C TYR A 38 17.22 2.27 -8.97
N PRO A 39 18.52 1.89 -9.04
CA PRO A 39 19.40 1.83 -7.87
C PRO A 39 19.63 3.19 -7.21
N ASP A 40 19.62 4.28 -7.98
CA ASP A 40 19.91 5.64 -7.51
C ASP A 40 18.68 6.37 -6.95
N LEU A 41 17.49 5.78 -7.07
CA LEU A 41 16.26 6.40 -6.60
C LEU A 41 15.89 5.94 -5.19
N THR A 42 15.23 6.81 -4.45
CA THR A 42 14.60 6.46 -3.17
C THR A 42 13.44 5.48 -3.39
N PRO A 43 13.02 4.71 -2.36
CA PRO A 43 11.88 3.80 -2.49
C PRO A 43 10.62 4.46 -3.03
N LYS A 44 10.26 5.65 -2.58
CA LYS A 44 9.06 6.37 -3.07
C LYS A 44 9.20 6.86 -4.52
N GLU A 45 10.40 7.24 -4.94
CA GLU A 45 10.67 7.56 -6.35
C GLU A 45 10.60 6.32 -7.24
N ARG A 46 11.07 5.16 -6.74
CA ARG A 46 10.94 3.85 -7.42
C ARG A 46 9.47 3.49 -7.61
N GLU A 47 8.65 3.60 -6.55
CA GLU A 47 7.20 3.38 -6.60
C GLU A 47 6.55 4.26 -7.68
N TYR A 48 6.82 5.57 -7.64
CA TYR A 48 6.30 6.51 -8.63
C TYR A 48 6.70 6.15 -10.07
N LYS A 49 7.96 5.81 -10.29
CA LYS A 49 8.45 5.44 -11.63
C LYS A 49 7.77 4.19 -12.16
N ILE A 50 7.65 3.15 -11.34
CA ILE A 50 7.07 1.87 -11.79
C ILE A 50 5.56 1.98 -12.03
N VAL A 51 4.80 2.67 -11.15
CA VAL A 51 3.36 2.84 -11.37
C VAL A 51 3.06 3.74 -12.56
N LYS A 52 3.89 4.76 -12.79
CA LYS A 52 3.76 5.63 -13.97
C LYS A 52 4.00 4.87 -15.28
N LEU A 53 4.88 3.87 -15.24
CA LEU A 53 5.18 3.00 -16.38
C LEU A 53 4.12 1.91 -16.60
N LYS A 54 3.64 1.29 -15.52
CA LYS A 54 2.79 0.09 -15.55
C LYS A 54 1.31 0.33 -15.26
N GLY A 55 0.95 1.50 -14.72
CA GLY A 55 -0.41 1.83 -14.30
C GLY A 55 -0.79 1.26 -12.93
N ALA A 56 -0.58 -0.04 -12.73
CA ALA A 56 -0.81 -0.73 -11.46
C ALA A 56 0.28 -1.76 -11.20
N VAL A 57 0.74 -1.85 -9.94
CA VAL A 57 1.78 -2.79 -9.51
C VAL A 57 1.43 -3.42 -8.17
N PHE A 58 1.86 -4.67 -7.98
CA PHE A 58 1.92 -5.33 -6.70
C PHE A 58 3.39 -5.48 -6.32
N ILE A 59 3.86 -4.64 -5.38
CA ILE A 59 5.24 -4.68 -4.90
C ILE A 59 5.32 -5.69 -3.77
N MET A 60 6.14 -6.72 -3.95
CA MET A 60 6.26 -7.85 -3.04
C MET A 60 7.54 -7.79 -2.20
N GLN A 61 7.55 -8.55 -1.10
CA GLN A 61 8.73 -8.80 -0.25
C GLN A 61 9.27 -7.51 0.39
N ILE A 62 8.39 -6.82 1.11
CA ILE A 62 8.68 -5.55 1.79
C ILE A 62 9.00 -5.85 3.27
N GLY A 63 10.05 -5.22 3.81
CA GLY A 63 10.41 -5.25 5.24
C GLY A 63 11.87 -5.56 5.51
N GLY A 64 12.44 -6.55 4.81
CA GLY A 64 13.87 -6.87 4.92
C GLY A 64 14.78 -5.84 4.24
N LYS A 65 16.06 -5.83 4.63
CA LYS A 65 17.08 -5.00 3.96
C LYS A 65 17.30 -5.52 2.54
N LEU A 66 17.34 -4.60 1.59
CA LEU A 66 17.70 -4.85 0.20
C LEU A 66 19.24 -4.92 0.03
N ALA A 67 19.70 -5.16 -1.19
CA ALA A 67 21.12 -5.24 -1.50
C ALA A 67 21.92 -3.98 -1.12
N SER A 68 21.28 -2.80 -1.16
CA SER A 68 21.85 -1.54 -0.66
C SER A 68 22.00 -1.48 0.86
N GLY A 69 21.41 -2.41 1.61
CA GLY A 69 21.35 -2.40 3.07
C GLY A 69 20.18 -1.57 3.64
N ILE A 70 19.38 -0.93 2.79
CA ILE A 70 18.22 -0.13 3.16
C ILE A 70 16.95 -0.90 2.81
N PRO A 71 15.93 -1.00 3.68
CA PRO A 71 14.66 -1.62 3.34
C PRO A 71 13.88 -0.74 2.36
N HIS A 72 13.00 -1.36 1.55
CA HIS A 72 12.08 -0.61 0.68
C HIS A 72 11.13 0.26 1.49
N ASP A 73 10.53 -0.32 2.52
CA ASP A 73 9.68 0.39 3.50
C ASP A 73 9.78 -0.32 4.86
N GLY A 74 9.40 0.39 5.93
CA GLY A 74 9.32 -0.18 7.27
C GLY A 74 8.16 -1.15 7.41
N ARG A 75 8.44 -2.33 7.97
CA ARG A 75 7.41 -3.31 8.35
C ARG A 75 7.69 -3.83 9.74
N ALA A 76 6.65 -3.98 10.56
CA ALA A 76 6.77 -4.62 11.85
C ALA A 76 7.23 -6.07 11.68
N PRO A 77 8.20 -6.55 12.48
CA PRO A 77 8.73 -7.91 12.34
C PRO A 77 7.78 -8.98 12.85
N ASP A 78 6.73 -8.60 13.55
CA ASP A 78 5.77 -9.46 14.24
C ASP A 78 4.35 -9.36 13.65
N TYR A 79 4.24 -9.02 12.38
CA TYR A 79 2.96 -8.89 11.68
C TYR A 79 2.92 -9.74 10.41
N ASP A 80 3.38 -9.24 9.26
CA ASP A 80 3.46 -10.00 8.02
C ASP A 80 4.82 -10.68 7.85
N ASP A 81 4.83 -11.86 7.24
CA ASP A 81 6.05 -12.45 6.71
C ASP A 81 6.60 -11.55 5.58
N TRP A 82 7.82 -11.05 5.75
CA TRP A 82 8.46 -10.12 4.79
C TRP A 82 8.71 -10.75 3.42
N SER A 83 8.73 -12.09 3.32
CA SER A 83 8.86 -12.79 2.06
C SER A 83 7.51 -13.05 1.36
N LEU A 84 6.39 -12.89 2.07
CA LEU A 84 5.04 -13.27 1.64
C LEU A 84 4.03 -12.12 1.80
N ASN A 85 4.48 -10.88 1.67
CA ASN A 85 3.65 -9.68 1.72
C ASN A 85 3.76 -8.86 0.44
N GLY A 86 2.92 -7.85 0.34
CA GLY A 86 3.02 -6.86 -0.72
C GLY A 86 1.94 -5.80 -0.64
N ASP A 87 2.17 -4.73 -1.40
CA ASP A 87 1.31 -3.57 -1.49
C ASP A 87 0.82 -3.37 -2.93
N ILE A 88 -0.48 -3.05 -3.08
CA ILE A 88 -1.05 -2.63 -4.36
C ILE A 88 -0.91 -1.12 -4.48
N LEU A 89 -0.17 -0.69 -5.48
CA LEU A 89 -0.01 0.72 -5.84
C LEU A 89 -0.52 0.96 -7.26
N VAL A 90 -1.15 2.10 -7.46
CA VAL A 90 -1.62 2.56 -8.77
C VAL A 90 -1.08 3.93 -9.10
N TYR A 91 -0.93 4.22 -10.39
CA TYR A 91 -0.67 5.58 -10.82
C TYR A 91 -1.93 6.43 -10.69
N TYR A 92 -1.84 7.53 -9.96
CA TYR A 92 -2.96 8.45 -9.77
C TYR A 92 -2.72 9.76 -10.51
N PRO A 93 -3.29 9.91 -11.74
CA PRO A 93 -2.97 11.05 -12.61
C PRO A 93 -3.48 12.39 -12.11
N VAL A 94 -4.52 12.42 -11.24
CA VAL A 94 -5.05 13.68 -10.68
C VAL A 94 -3.99 14.43 -9.88
N LEU A 95 -3.15 13.69 -9.15
CA LEU A 95 -2.09 14.26 -8.31
C LEU A 95 -0.68 13.95 -8.83
N ASP A 96 -0.56 13.20 -9.93
CA ASP A 96 0.71 12.68 -10.48
C ASP A 96 1.56 11.95 -9.41
N ILE A 97 0.96 10.97 -8.72
CA ILE A 97 1.59 10.21 -7.64
C ILE A 97 1.40 8.70 -7.79
N ALA A 98 2.24 7.94 -7.06
CA ALA A 98 1.93 6.56 -6.68
C ALA A 98 0.94 6.59 -5.52
N LEU A 99 -0.19 5.92 -5.67
CA LEU A 99 -1.22 5.80 -4.63
C LEU A 99 -1.32 4.36 -4.18
N GLU A 100 -0.94 4.09 -2.93
CA GLU A 100 -1.14 2.79 -2.30
C GLU A 100 -2.62 2.62 -1.94
N LEU A 101 -3.23 1.56 -2.45
CA LEU A 101 -4.63 1.21 -2.20
C LEU A 101 -4.80 0.14 -1.12
N SER A 102 -3.86 -0.79 -1.03
CA SER A 102 -3.96 -1.96 -0.16
C SER A 102 -2.59 -2.48 0.21
N SER A 103 -2.48 -3.01 1.42
CA SER A 103 -1.33 -3.77 1.90
C SER A 103 -1.83 -5.11 2.43
N MET A 104 -1.13 -6.22 2.12
CA MET A 104 -1.56 -7.56 2.49
C MET A 104 -0.38 -8.52 2.62
N GLY A 105 -0.59 -9.61 3.36
CA GLY A 105 0.43 -10.64 3.51
C GLY A 105 -0.07 -11.89 4.24
N ILE A 106 0.71 -12.94 4.12
CA ILE A 106 0.66 -14.06 5.05
C ILE A 106 1.24 -13.56 6.37
N ARG A 107 0.56 -13.81 7.48
CA ARG A 107 1.07 -13.43 8.80
C ARG A 107 2.25 -14.32 9.18
N VAL A 108 3.13 -13.79 10.05
CA VAL A 108 4.28 -14.55 10.52
C VAL A 108 3.85 -15.87 11.17
N ASP A 109 4.61 -16.91 10.87
CA ASP A 109 4.65 -18.18 11.61
C ASP A 109 5.79 -18.18 12.63
N GLU A 110 6.03 -19.30 13.29
CA GLU A 110 7.07 -19.45 14.29
C GLU A 110 8.48 -19.22 13.73
N ASP A 111 8.73 -19.63 12.49
CA ASP A 111 10.06 -19.56 11.87
C ASP A 111 10.34 -18.15 11.33
N SER A 112 9.38 -17.56 10.61
CA SER A 112 9.50 -16.20 10.08
C SER A 112 9.51 -15.16 11.21
N LEU A 113 8.69 -15.33 12.25
CA LEU A 113 8.71 -14.45 13.43
C LEU A 113 10.07 -14.45 14.11
N ALA A 114 10.62 -15.64 14.45
CA ALA A 114 11.92 -15.72 15.11
C ALA A 114 13.01 -15.03 14.31
N LYS A 115 13.08 -15.33 13.00
CA LYS A 115 14.03 -14.72 12.07
C LYS A 115 13.87 -13.21 11.94
N GLN A 116 12.65 -12.72 11.82
CA GLN A 116 12.38 -11.30 11.64
C GLN A 116 12.66 -10.48 12.90
N LEU A 117 12.39 -11.02 14.10
CA LEU A 117 12.77 -10.40 15.37
C LEU A 117 14.29 -10.26 15.49
N GLU A 118 15.04 -11.27 15.07
CA GLU A 118 16.50 -11.21 15.03
C GLU A 118 17.01 -10.15 14.04
N LEU A 119 16.51 -10.15 12.80
CA LEU A 119 16.88 -9.18 11.77
C LEU A 119 16.53 -7.74 12.14
N ALA A 120 15.44 -7.54 12.88
CA ALA A 120 15.01 -6.23 13.39
C ALA A 120 15.74 -5.82 14.68
N GLY A 121 16.52 -6.70 15.32
CA GLY A 121 17.23 -6.43 16.56
C GLY A 121 16.32 -6.22 17.77
N CYS A 122 15.17 -6.91 17.81
CA CYS A 122 14.17 -6.80 18.88
C CYS A 122 13.71 -8.17 19.39
N THR A 123 14.67 -9.07 19.63
CA THR A 123 14.43 -10.46 20.09
C THR A 123 13.71 -10.54 21.43
N GLU A 124 13.80 -9.52 22.27
CA GLU A 124 13.06 -9.42 23.53
C GLU A 124 11.54 -9.48 23.36
N ARG A 125 11.02 -9.12 22.19
CA ARG A 125 9.58 -9.24 21.89
C ARG A 125 9.08 -10.68 21.85
N ALA A 126 9.94 -11.66 21.69
CA ALA A 126 9.59 -13.08 21.75
C ALA A 126 8.90 -13.48 23.06
N GLU A 127 9.17 -12.75 24.16
CA GLU A 127 8.56 -12.99 25.46
C GLU A 127 7.17 -12.35 25.62
N LEU A 128 6.74 -11.48 24.69
CA LEU A 128 5.41 -10.89 24.73
C LEU A 128 4.32 -11.96 24.48
N PRO A 129 3.14 -11.84 25.09
CA PRO A 129 2.12 -12.90 25.05
C PRO A 129 1.71 -13.36 23.66
N PHE A 130 1.55 -12.43 22.71
CA PHE A 130 1.16 -12.73 21.34
C PHE A 130 2.27 -13.45 20.59
N GLN A 131 3.47 -12.90 20.59
CA GLN A 131 4.64 -13.47 19.91
C GLN A 131 4.99 -14.85 20.46
N LYS A 132 4.95 -15.00 21.78
CA LYS A 132 5.17 -16.30 22.44
C LYS A 132 4.13 -17.34 22.04
N ALA A 133 2.86 -16.95 21.89
CA ALA A 133 1.81 -17.86 21.45
C ALA A 133 2.00 -18.32 20.01
N ILE A 134 2.56 -17.47 19.12
CA ILE A 134 2.94 -17.87 17.75
C ILE A 134 4.10 -18.86 17.82
N LEU A 135 5.19 -18.52 18.52
CA LEU A 135 6.39 -19.37 18.64
C LEU A 135 6.08 -20.75 19.24
N GLU A 136 5.11 -20.83 20.14
CA GLU A 136 4.62 -22.07 20.76
C GLU A 136 3.54 -22.77 19.92
N LYS A 137 3.22 -22.30 18.70
CA LYS A 137 2.22 -22.87 17.77
C LYS A 137 0.81 -22.96 18.38
N LYS A 138 0.48 -22.01 19.27
CA LYS A 138 -0.84 -21.96 19.94
C LYS A 138 -1.88 -21.17 19.15
N LEU A 139 -1.46 -20.43 18.11
CA LEU A 139 -2.34 -19.64 17.26
C LEU A 139 -2.43 -20.26 15.85
N PRO A 140 -3.56 -20.10 15.16
CA PRO A 140 -3.70 -20.55 13.77
C PRO A 140 -2.86 -19.69 12.84
N TYR A 141 -2.40 -20.28 11.75
CA TYR A 141 -1.83 -19.51 10.63
C TYR A 141 -2.92 -18.66 9.97
N THR A 142 -2.57 -17.43 9.62
CA THR A 142 -3.53 -16.46 9.08
C THR A 142 -2.96 -15.69 7.91
N VAL A 143 -3.85 -15.17 7.08
CA VAL A 143 -3.60 -14.20 6.03
C VAL A 143 -4.48 -12.98 6.29
N GLY A 144 -4.00 -11.83 5.92
CA GLY A 144 -4.82 -10.64 6.06
C GLY A 144 -4.31 -9.47 5.23
N GLY A 145 -5.14 -8.46 5.12
CA GLY A 145 -4.79 -7.23 4.44
C GLY A 145 -5.69 -6.09 4.86
N GLY A 146 -5.21 -4.88 4.58
CA GLY A 146 -5.96 -3.65 4.75
C GLY A 146 -6.24 -3.03 3.39
N ILE A 147 -7.49 -2.64 3.16
CA ILE A 147 -7.90 -1.89 1.97
C ILE A 147 -8.25 -0.47 2.40
N GLY A 148 -7.59 0.52 1.79
CA GLY A 148 -7.84 1.93 2.06
C GLY A 148 -9.17 2.39 1.43
N GLN A 149 -10.29 2.23 2.13
CA GLN A 149 -11.63 2.58 1.61
C GLN A 149 -11.67 3.99 1.04
N SER A 150 -11.22 4.99 1.79
CA SER A 150 -11.21 6.39 1.34
C SER A 150 -10.26 6.62 0.17
N ARG A 151 -9.10 5.94 0.15
CA ARG A 151 -8.17 6.00 -0.99
C ARG A 151 -8.80 5.42 -2.26
N ILE A 152 -9.53 4.32 -2.15
CA ILE A 152 -10.28 3.73 -3.26
C ILE A 152 -11.37 4.69 -3.76
N CYS A 153 -12.17 5.26 -2.86
CA CYS A 153 -13.17 6.26 -3.23
C CYS A 153 -12.52 7.48 -3.92
N MET A 154 -11.42 7.99 -3.36
CA MET A 154 -10.67 9.09 -3.96
C MET A 154 -10.17 8.74 -5.37
N PHE A 155 -9.62 7.55 -5.55
CA PHE A 155 -9.11 7.06 -6.83
C PHE A 155 -10.23 6.96 -7.89
N PHE A 156 -11.31 6.23 -7.60
CA PHE A 156 -12.39 6.01 -8.57
C PHE A 156 -13.21 7.27 -8.86
N LEU A 157 -13.38 8.17 -7.88
CA LEU A 157 -14.09 9.42 -8.05
C LEU A 157 -13.20 10.58 -8.56
N ARG A 158 -11.91 10.33 -8.78
CA ARG A 158 -10.93 11.32 -9.28
C ARG A 158 -10.85 12.58 -8.39
N LYS A 159 -10.77 12.36 -7.07
CA LYS A 159 -10.74 13.43 -6.08
C LYS A 159 -9.32 13.91 -5.78
N ALA A 160 -9.14 15.22 -5.63
CA ALA A 160 -7.85 15.83 -5.36
C ALA A 160 -7.43 15.76 -3.89
N HIS A 161 -8.39 15.59 -2.98
CA HIS A 161 -8.13 15.52 -1.55
C HIS A 161 -9.00 14.43 -0.90
N ILE A 162 -8.42 13.70 0.07
CA ILE A 162 -9.14 12.62 0.76
C ILE A 162 -10.35 13.12 1.54
N GLY A 163 -10.34 14.37 1.98
CA GLY A 163 -11.47 15.03 2.65
C GLY A 163 -12.71 15.21 1.77
N GLU A 164 -12.60 15.03 0.45
CA GLU A 164 -13.78 15.03 -0.43
C GLU A 164 -14.58 13.71 -0.37
N VAL A 165 -14.02 12.67 0.27
CA VAL A 165 -14.63 11.33 0.37
C VAL A 165 -14.65 10.79 1.80
N GLN A 166 -14.05 11.52 2.73
CA GLN A 166 -13.97 11.15 4.14
C GLN A 166 -14.15 12.38 5.01
N SER A 167 -15.19 12.38 5.83
CA SER A 167 -15.39 13.40 6.86
C SER A 167 -14.33 13.32 7.96
N SER A 168 -13.75 14.46 8.31
CA SER A 168 -12.76 14.58 9.37
C SER A 168 -12.68 16.02 9.87
N ILE A 169 -11.92 16.24 10.95
CA ILE A 169 -11.54 17.58 11.40
C ILE A 169 -10.25 17.96 10.71
N TRP A 170 -10.29 18.98 9.87
CA TRP A 170 -9.16 19.48 9.13
C TRP A 170 -8.61 20.76 9.77
N PRO A 171 -7.28 20.98 9.77
CA PRO A 171 -6.69 22.25 10.16
C PRO A 171 -7.21 23.42 9.32
N ASP A 172 -7.33 24.62 9.92
CA ASP A 172 -7.88 25.80 9.24
C ASP A 172 -7.15 26.12 7.94
N ASP A 173 -5.83 26.04 7.92
CA ASP A 173 -5.02 26.28 6.71
C ASP A 173 -5.28 25.28 5.58
N VAL A 174 -5.69 24.05 5.91
CA VAL A 174 -6.12 23.05 4.92
C VAL A 174 -7.49 23.42 4.36
N CYS A 175 -8.43 23.84 5.21
CA CYS A 175 -9.76 24.27 4.81
C CYS A 175 -9.68 25.50 3.89
N GLU A 176 -8.87 26.50 4.24
CA GLU A 176 -8.65 27.69 3.43
C GLU A 176 -8.10 27.34 2.04
N LYS A 177 -7.01 26.56 1.97
CA LYS A 177 -6.41 26.11 0.71
C LYS A 177 -7.35 25.26 -0.14
N ALA A 178 -8.17 24.41 0.49
CA ALA A 178 -9.17 23.64 -0.22
C ALA A 178 -10.24 24.56 -0.85
N THR A 179 -10.73 25.52 -0.08
CA THR A 179 -11.72 26.51 -0.55
C THR A 179 -11.18 27.34 -1.72
N GLU A 180 -9.95 27.84 -1.62
CA GLU A 180 -9.28 28.60 -2.69
C GLU A 180 -9.18 27.80 -4.00
N LYS A 181 -9.05 26.48 -3.91
CA LYS A 181 -8.96 25.57 -5.07
C LYS A 181 -10.30 24.99 -5.50
N GLY A 182 -11.41 25.40 -4.88
CA GLY A 182 -12.74 24.87 -5.16
C GLY A 182 -12.92 23.40 -4.74
N ILE A 183 -12.11 22.90 -3.80
CA ILE A 183 -12.20 21.55 -3.24
C ILE A 183 -13.16 21.61 -2.04
N MET A 184 -14.26 20.84 -2.11
CA MET A 184 -15.23 20.75 -1.03
C MET A 184 -14.84 19.60 -0.10
N LEU A 185 -14.47 19.93 1.14
CA LEU A 185 -14.24 18.95 2.20
C LEU A 185 -15.56 18.56 2.87
N LEU A 186 -15.72 17.26 3.22
CA LEU A 186 -16.89 16.72 3.93
C LEU A 186 -16.82 16.98 5.43
#